data_e1ebd44b10c87b6f6310817d3ba12760
#
_entry.id   e1ebd44b10c87b6f6310817d3ba12760
#
_cell.length_a   1.000
_cell.length_b   1.000
_cell.length_c   1.000
_cell.angle_alpha   90.00
_cell.angle_beta   90.00
_cell.angle_gamma   90.00
#
_symmetry.space_group_name_H-M   'P 1'
#
loop_
_entity.id
_entity.type
_entity.pdbx_description
1 polymer ?
#
loop_
_entity_poly.entity_id
_entity_poly.type
_entity_poly.pdbx_seq_one_letter_code
_entity_poly.pdbx_strand_id
1 'polypeptide(L)'
;MAKKGIVFREEPSLYHPKMVVAFAGWADVTHAGTSALSYLARKLKAKEFADINTEEFYDFTANRPTVIISRGVIQEVKMPASRFYYVMSQGHDLILFLGEEPNLKWNRYADSMLKFVSYWEVDRIYLLGGLYDRVTHTLETKITGVASQPHLTKTLKKHNIETLDYHGPSSIYSLILATCKERGIEATSLWGHVPFYIRAETNPLTCLALLNKLIELLEIKLDLADMEAMAKQFSSKLDQLMTQSTELARYIQTLEKQQKGKGKASIKDLGSTDKIVKEVEDFLKKERGDEEGPF
;
A
#
# COMPACT_ATOMS: atom_id res chain seq x y z
N MET A 1 -19.01 17.30 14.26
CA MET A 1 -19.58 18.32 13.32
C MET A 1 -19.18 17.99 11.90
N ALA A 2 -20.09 18.02 10.93
CA ALA A 2 -19.73 17.76 9.52
C ALA A 2 -19.20 19.04 8.87
N LYS A 3 -17.93 19.08 8.51
CA LYS A 3 -17.34 20.17 7.72
C LYS A 3 -17.14 19.69 6.28
N LYS A 4 -18.08 20.05 5.38
CA LYS A 4 -18.00 19.81 3.90
C LYS A 4 -17.57 18.38 3.50
N GLY A 5 -18.28 17.36 3.98
CA GLY A 5 -18.07 15.96 3.58
C GLY A 5 -17.12 15.16 4.48
N ILE A 6 -16.58 15.76 5.55
CA ILE A 6 -15.83 15.06 6.59
C ILE A 6 -16.62 15.09 7.90
N VAL A 7 -16.74 13.92 8.51
CA VAL A 7 -17.42 13.72 9.81
C VAL A 7 -16.36 13.53 10.87
N PHE A 8 -16.34 14.41 11.88
CA PHE A 8 -15.41 14.31 13.00
C PHE A 8 -16.08 13.65 14.21
N ARG A 9 -15.42 12.68 14.82
CA ARG A 9 -15.80 12.07 16.10
C ARG A 9 -15.14 12.76 17.28
N GLU A 10 -13.90 13.19 17.08
CA GLU A 10 -13.13 14.03 18.00
C GLU A 10 -12.21 14.97 17.22
N GLU A 11 -11.74 16.04 17.84
CA GLU A 11 -10.77 16.97 17.26
C GLU A 11 -9.53 16.99 18.16
N PRO A 12 -8.52 16.10 17.90
CA PRO A 12 -7.29 16.08 18.68
C PRO A 12 -6.46 17.34 18.43
N SER A 13 -5.69 17.77 19.43
CA SER A 13 -4.70 18.85 19.24
C SER A 13 -3.41 18.22 18.71
N LEU A 14 -3.15 18.39 17.42
CA LEU A 14 -1.97 17.83 16.75
C LEU A 14 -0.92 18.90 16.48
N TYR A 15 0.35 18.50 16.59
CA TYR A 15 1.49 19.40 16.39
C TYR A 15 2.32 18.93 15.19
N HIS A 16 2.41 19.79 14.16
CA HIS A 16 3.15 19.52 12.92
C HIS A 16 2.95 18.09 12.36
N PRO A 17 1.70 17.66 12.14
CA PRO A 17 1.45 16.28 11.79
C PRO A 17 1.97 15.95 10.39
N LYS A 18 2.61 14.78 10.25
CA LYS A 18 2.84 14.16 8.94
C LYS A 18 1.69 13.20 8.65
N MET A 19 1.26 13.12 7.38
CA MET A 19 0.13 12.27 6.99
C MET A 19 0.60 11.09 6.15
N VAL A 20 0.12 9.89 6.48
CA VAL A 20 0.35 8.67 5.68
C VAL A 20 -0.99 8.18 5.15
N VAL A 21 -1.04 7.89 3.86
CA VAL A 21 -2.27 7.57 3.11
C VAL A 21 -2.10 6.24 2.40
N ALA A 22 -3.09 5.36 2.51
CA ALA A 22 -3.19 4.17 1.67
C ALA A 22 -4.65 3.95 1.24
N PHE A 23 -4.83 3.58 -0.02
CA PHE A 23 -6.11 3.22 -0.59
C PHE A 23 -6.09 1.77 -1.04
N ALA A 24 -7.05 0.97 -0.60
CA ALA A 24 -7.33 -0.30 -1.23
C ALA A 24 -7.90 -0.07 -2.63
N GLY A 25 -7.53 -0.89 -3.60
CA GLY A 25 -7.98 -0.78 -4.97
C GLY A 25 -6.88 -1.05 -6.00
N TRP A 26 -6.98 -0.43 -7.15
CA TRP A 26 -6.10 -0.70 -8.30
C TRP A 26 -4.62 -0.47 -8.02
N ALA A 27 -4.31 0.53 -7.21
CA ALA A 27 -2.94 0.94 -6.85
C ALA A 27 -2.38 0.21 -5.61
N ASP A 28 -3.03 -0.85 -5.14
CA ASP A 28 -2.66 -1.58 -3.91
C ASP A 28 -2.61 -3.10 -4.14
N VAL A 29 -1.83 -3.53 -5.12
CA VAL A 29 -1.69 -4.97 -5.41
C VAL A 29 -1.18 -5.71 -4.17
N THR A 30 -1.76 -6.89 -3.90
CA THR A 30 -1.50 -7.67 -2.69
C THR A 30 -1.68 -6.90 -1.38
N HIS A 31 -2.52 -5.87 -1.39
CA HIS A 31 -2.73 -4.97 -0.24
C HIS A 31 -1.42 -4.43 0.38
N ALA A 32 -0.39 -4.19 -0.45
CA ALA A 32 0.94 -3.83 0.05
C ALA A 32 0.93 -2.52 0.84
N GLY A 33 0.31 -1.47 0.32
CA GLY A 33 0.22 -0.16 0.97
C GLY A 33 -0.73 -0.16 2.15
N THR A 34 -1.94 -0.72 1.99
CA THR A 34 -2.94 -0.77 3.07
C THR A 34 -2.52 -1.70 4.21
N SER A 35 -1.85 -2.83 3.93
CA SER A 35 -1.29 -3.70 4.98
C SER A 35 -0.18 -3.00 5.75
N ALA A 36 0.73 -2.29 5.07
CA ALA A 36 1.80 -1.54 5.71
C ALA A 36 1.22 -0.46 6.64
N LEU A 37 0.23 0.32 6.17
CA LEU A 37 -0.38 1.37 6.97
C LEU A 37 -1.24 0.82 8.12
N SER A 38 -1.98 -0.28 7.90
CA SER A 38 -2.75 -0.95 8.95
C SER A 38 -1.85 -1.53 10.04
N TYR A 39 -0.70 -2.10 9.64
CA TYR A 39 0.32 -2.56 10.58
C TYR A 39 0.87 -1.40 11.42
N LEU A 40 1.24 -0.28 10.78
CA LEU A 40 1.70 0.93 11.46
C LEU A 40 0.66 1.44 12.45
N ALA A 41 -0.60 1.56 12.03
CA ALA A 41 -1.71 2.03 12.86
C ALA A 41 -1.89 1.16 14.11
N ARG A 42 -1.83 -0.16 13.96
CA ARG A 42 -1.93 -1.11 15.08
C ARG A 42 -0.76 -1.00 16.05
N LYS A 43 0.48 -0.96 15.53
CA LYS A 43 1.70 -0.86 16.36
C LYS A 43 1.76 0.44 17.15
N LEU A 44 1.32 1.54 16.56
CA LEU A 44 1.29 2.85 17.20
C LEU A 44 0.01 3.10 17.99
N LYS A 45 -0.94 2.13 18.02
CA LYS A 45 -2.24 2.25 18.70
C LYS A 45 -3.00 3.51 18.25
N ALA A 46 -3.00 3.76 16.95
CA ALA A 46 -3.67 4.90 16.33
C ALA A 46 -5.17 4.91 16.64
N LYS A 47 -5.72 6.10 16.93
CA LYS A 47 -7.13 6.29 17.27
C LYS A 47 -7.88 6.89 16.10
N GLU A 48 -9.03 6.30 15.75
CA GLU A 48 -9.93 6.82 14.72
C GLU A 48 -10.60 8.11 15.22
N PHE A 49 -10.62 9.17 14.39
CA PHE A 49 -11.17 10.46 14.81
C PHE A 49 -12.03 11.16 13.74
N ALA A 50 -11.92 10.78 12.47
CA ALA A 50 -12.73 11.35 11.42
C ALA A 50 -12.90 10.36 10.25
N ASP A 51 -13.91 10.60 9.43
CA ASP A 51 -14.11 9.90 8.16
C ASP A 51 -14.63 10.83 7.06
N ILE A 52 -14.41 10.45 5.79
CA ILE A 52 -15.05 11.09 4.64
C ILE A 52 -16.40 10.40 4.42
N ASN A 53 -17.49 11.19 4.26
CA ASN A 53 -18.76 10.62 3.83
C ASN A 53 -18.61 10.00 2.44
N THR A 54 -18.82 8.70 2.35
CA THR A 54 -18.51 7.88 1.18
C THR A 54 -19.62 7.80 0.15
N GLU A 55 -20.89 8.12 0.50
CA GLU A 55 -22.05 7.89 -0.36
C GLU A 55 -21.93 8.50 -1.76
N GLU A 56 -21.33 9.67 -1.90
CA GLU A 56 -21.22 10.33 -3.20
C GLU A 56 -19.99 9.91 -4.04
N PHE A 57 -19.07 9.13 -3.46
CA PHE A 57 -17.79 8.79 -4.08
C PHE A 57 -17.67 7.34 -4.53
N TYR A 58 -18.57 6.47 -4.08
CA TYR A 58 -18.53 5.04 -4.38
C TYR A 58 -19.75 4.58 -5.16
N ASP A 59 -19.48 3.73 -6.14
CA ASP A 59 -20.49 2.90 -6.79
C ASP A 59 -20.59 1.59 -6.01
N PHE A 60 -21.64 1.42 -5.24
CA PHE A 60 -21.86 0.23 -4.42
C PHE A 60 -22.15 -1.04 -5.24
N THR A 61 -22.27 -0.94 -6.56
CA THR A 61 -22.32 -2.12 -7.44
C THR A 61 -20.92 -2.61 -7.78
N ALA A 62 -19.92 -1.72 -7.80
CA ALA A 62 -18.50 -2.02 -8.00
C ALA A 62 -17.81 -2.33 -6.66
N ASN A 63 -18.01 -1.46 -5.65
CA ASN A 63 -17.49 -1.63 -4.29
C ASN A 63 -18.63 -2.04 -3.35
N ARG A 64 -19.00 -3.32 -3.37
CA ARG A 64 -20.14 -3.81 -2.60
C ARG A 64 -19.88 -3.76 -1.10
N PRO A 65 -20.84 -3.21 -0.31
CA PRO A 65 -20.82 -3.38 1.13
C PRO A 65 -20.78 -4.87 1.50
N THR A 66 -20.07 -5.21 2.57
CA THR A 66 -20.07 -6.56 3.12
C THR A 66 -21.08 -6.68 4.27
N VAL A 67 -21.67 -7.85 4.43
CA VAL A 67 -22.66 -8.11 5.49
C VAL A 67 -22.22 -9.32 6.31
N ILE A 68 -22.36 -9.22 7.63
CA ILE A 68 -22.21 -10.35 8.54
C ILE A 68 -23.61 -10.78 8.98
N ILE A 69 -23.96 -12.04 8.67
CA ILE A 69 -25.22 -12.66 9.07
C ILE A 69 -24.90 -13.84 9.98
N SER A 70 -25.51 -13.88 11.16
CA SER A 70 -25.39 -14.99 12.09
C SER A 70 -26.78 -15.49 12.48
N ARG A 71 -27.01 -16.79 12.33
CA ARG A 71 -28.32 -17.45 12.64
C ARG A 71 -29.52 -16.76 11.98
N GLY A 72 -29.36 -16.31 10.72
CA GLY A 72 -30.42 -15.64 9.95
C GLY A 72 -30.67 -14.17 10.33
N VAL A 73 -29.85 -13.58 11.21
CA VAL A 73 -29.95 -12.18 11.65
C VAL A 73 -28.75 -11.39 11.19
N ILE A 74 -28.99 -10.21 10.59
CA ILE A 74 -27.91 -9.29 10.22
C ILE A 74 -27.25 -8.75 11.49
N GLN A 75 -25.95 -8.99 11.63
CA GLN A 75 -25.15 -8.48 12.73
C GLN A 75 -24.50 -7.15 12.38
N GLU A 76 -24.00 -7.02 11.17
CA GLU A 76 -23.26 -5.84 10.74
C GLU A 76 -23.35 -5.67 9.22
N VAL A 77 -23.38 -4.42 8.77
CA VAL A 77 -23.18 -4.03 7.36
C VAL A 77 -21.97 -3.09 7.32
N LYS A 78 -20.91 -3.50 6.62
CA LYS A 78 -19.69 -2.69 6.45
C LYS A 78 -19.75 -2.00 5.10
N MET A 79 -19.86 -0.68 5.11
CA MET A 79 -19.76 0.16 3.92
C MET A 79 -18.28 0.41 3.57
N PRO A 80 -17.93 0.63 2.28
CA PRO A 80 -16.63 1.19 1.92
C PRO A 80 -16.34 2.42 2.76
N ALA A 81 -15.13 2.54 3.27
CA ALA A 81 -14.80 3.57 4.26
C ALA A 81 -13.55 4.36 3.87
N SER A 82 -13.48 5.59 4.34
CA SER A 82 -12.32 6.49 4.21
C SER A 82 -12.09 7.13 5.58
N ARG A 83 -11.20 6.54 6.38
CA ARG A 83 -11.05 6.83 7.80
C ARG A 83 -9.71 7.48 8.12
N PHE A 84 -9.75 8.46 9.00
CA PHE A 84 -8.58 9.11 9.56
C PHE A 84 -8.34 8.64 10.99
N TYR A 85 -7.08 8.33 11.24
CA TYR A 85 -6.58 7.97 12.57
C TYR A 85 -5.46 8.93 12.95
N TYR A 86 -5.25 9.15 14.23
CA TYR A 86 -4.12 9.94 14.73
C TYR A 86 -3.27 9.18 15.73
N VAL A 87 -2.03 9.61 15.81
CA VAL A 87 -1.06 9.18 16.82
C VAL A 87 -0.35 10.42 17.34
N MET A 88 -0.39 10.63 18.64
CA MET A 88 0.44 11.65 19.29
C MET A 88 1.82 11.08 19.55
N SER A 89 2.87 11.77 19.15
CA SER A 89 4.27 11.34 19.25
C SER A 89 5.17 12.48 19.73
N GLN A 90 6.35 12.12 20.25
CA GLN A 90 7.37 13.12 20.58
C GLN A 90 8.02 13.62 19.28
N GLY A 91 7.88 14.91 19.01
CA GLY A 91 8.45 15.58 17.84
C GLY A 91 7.43 16.02 16.81
N HIS A 92 6.72 15.14 16.17
CA HIS A 92 5.61 15.41 15.26
C HIS A 92 4.56 14.31 15.35
N ASP A 93 3.31 14.71 15.27
CA ASP A 93 2.20 13.77 15.31
C ASP A 93 1.98 13.11 13.94
N LEU A 94 1.22 12.02 13.92
CA LEU A 94 0.88 11.33 12.67
C LEU A 94 -0.63 11.33 12.46
N ILE A 95 -1.01 11.56 11.22
CA ILE A 95 -2.34 11.29 10.71
C ILE A 95 -2.21 10.13 9.75
N LEU A 96 -2.98 9.06 9.97
CA LEU A 96 -3.01 7.89 9.11
C LEU A 96 -4.37 7.85 8.43
N PHE A 97 -4.40 7.68 7.11
CA PHE A 97 -5.62 7.59 6.34
C PHE A 97 -5.70 6.27 5.61
N LEU A 98 -6.70 5.49 5.94
CA LEU A 98 -7.05 4.24 5.25
C LEU A 98 -8.39 4.39 4.55
N GLY A 99 -8.42 4.16 3.24
CA GLY A 99 -9.62 4.27 2.43
C GLY A 99 -9.66 3.26 1.30
N GLU A 100 -10.81 3.20 0.66
CA GLU A 100 -10.97 2.56 -0.64
C GLU A 100 -10.75 3.58 -1.74
N GLU A 101 -10.22 3.19 -2.90
CA GLU A 101 -10.10 4.09 -4.03
C GLU A 101 -11.51 4.50 -4.51
N PRO A 102 -11.84 5.81 -4.58
CA PRO A 102 -13.17 6.23 -4.97
C PRO A 102 -13.46 5.89 -6.44
N ASN A 103 -14.69 5.50 -6.75
CA ASN A 103 -15.11 5.24 -8.14
C ASN A 103 -15.51 6.53 -8.87
N LEU A 104 -15.96 7.55 -8.14
CA LEU A 104 -16.61 8.73 -8.66
C LEU A 104 -16.04 10.02 -8.08
N LYS A 105 -16.15 11.12 -8.85
CA LYS A 105 -15.87 12.49 -8.38
C LYS A 105 -14.47 12.68 -7.78
N TRP A 106 -13.46 12.12 -8.38
CA TRP A 106 -12.08 12.12 -7.89
C TRP A 106 -11.55 13.50 -7.52
N ASN A 107 -11.79 14.53 -8.35
CA ASN A 107 -11.37 15.90 -8.03
C ASN A 107 -11.98 16.39 -6.73
N ARG A 108 -13.28 16.13 -6.51
CA ARG A 108 -13.97 16.54 -5.28
C ARG A 108 -13.48 15.75 -4.05
N TYR A 109 -13.16 14.48 -4.26
CA TYR A 109 -12.58 13.64 -3.21
C TYR A 109 -11.19 14.15 -2.79
N ALA A 110 -10.31 14.37 -3.76
CA ALA A 110 -8.97 14.94 -3.52
C ALA A 110 -9.07 16.32 -2.84
N ASP A 111 -9.98 17.19 -3.29
CA ASP A 111 -10.25 18.48 -2.66
C ASP A 111 -10.68 18.36 -1.19
N SER A 112 -11.53 17.39 -0.87
CA SER A 112 -11.98 17.16 0.51
C SER A 112 -10.80 16.72 1.38
N MET A 113 -9.96 15.79 0.89
CA MET A 113 -8.74 15.36 1.57
C MET A 113 -7.76 16.52 1.77
N LEU A 114 -7.51 17.35 0.76
CA LEU A 114 -6.55 18.45 0.89
C LEU A 114 -7.07 19.62 1.72
N LYS A 115 -8.39 19.80 1.85
CA LYS A 115 -8.95 20.71 2.85
C LYS A 115 -8.70 20.22 4.27
N PHE A 116 -8.77 18.90 4.48
CA PHE A 116 -8.40 18.28 5.75
C PHE A 116 -6.90 18.47 6.04
N VAL A 117 -6.02 18.25 5.05
CA VAL A 117 -4.58 18.51 5.15
C VAL A 117 -4.30 19.96 5.57
N SER A 118 -4.97 20.93 4.92
CA SER A 118 -4.81 22.36 5.27
C SER A 118 -5.38 22.70 6.64
N TYR A 119 -6.48 22.08 7.07
CA TYR A 119 -7.09 22.32 8.38
C TYR A 119 -6.18 21.88 9.54
N TRP A 120 -5.47 20.77 9.36
CA TRP A 120 -4.55 20.20 10.35
C TRP A 120 -3.10 20.68 10.16
N GLU A 121 -2.85 21.62 9.23
CA GLU A 121 -1.51 22.12 8.92
C GLU A 121 -0.49 21.00 8.73
N VAL A 122 -0.87 19.97 7.94
CA VAL A 122 -0.03 18.79 7.68
C VAL A 122 1.25 19.19 6.95
N ASP A 123 2.41 18.91 7.55
CA ASP A 123 3.71 19.28 7.01
C ASP A 123 4.04 18.51 5.71
N ARG A 124 3.74 17.21 5.70
CA ARG A 124 4.06 16.33 4.56
C ARG A 124 3.12 15.13 4.45
N ILE A 125 2.85 14.74 3.20
CA ILE A 125 2.01 13.57 2.90
C ILE A 125 2.87 12.47 2.29
N TYR A 126 2.70 11.22 2.77
CA TYR A 126 3.24 10.00 2.18
C TYR A 126 2.09 9.10 1.73
N LEU A 127 2.09 8.69 0.47
CA LEU A 127 1.07 7.78 -0.08
C LEU A 127 1.74 6.41 -0.33
N LEU A 128 1.15 5.33 0.16
CA LEU A 128 1.69 3.98 0.04
C LEU A 128 0.88 3.16 -0.95
N GLY A 129 1.53 2.62 -1.96
CA GLY A 129 0.89 1.76 -2.96
C GLY A 129 1.75 0.55 -3.32
N GLY A 130 1.16 -0.34 -4.11
CA GLY A 130 1.84 -1.51 -4.66
C GLY A 130 1.54 -1.70 -6.13
N LEU A 131 2.49 -2.20 -6.88
CA LEU A 131 2.34 -2.52 -8.29
C LEU A 131 3.03 -3.84 -8.63
N TYR A 132 2.50 -4.59 -9.60
CA TYR A 132 3.17 -5.76 -10.13
C TYR A 132 4.32 -5.36 -11.06
N ASP A 133 5.49 -6.00 -10.86
CA ASP A 133 6.65 -5.78 -11.70
C ASP A 133 7.42 -7.08 -11.97
N ARG A 134 8.33 -7.03 -12.94
CA ARG A 134 9.25 -8.13 -13.28
C ARG A 134 10.45 -8.15 -12.33
N VAL A 135 10.15 -8.24 -11.05
CA VAL A 135 11.13 -8.39 -9.96
C VAL A 135 11.05 -9.80 -9.38
N THR A 136 12.03 -10.17 -8.54
CA THR A 136 12.05 -11.46 -7.86
C THR A 136 11.94 -11.30 -6.36
N HIS A 137 11.43 -12.32 -5.66
CA HIS A 137 11.39 -12.36 -4.20
C HIS A 137 12.76 -12.68 -3.57
N THR A 138 13.70 -13.16 -4.38
CA THR A 138 15.06 -13.54 -3.96
C THR A 138 16.03 -12.36 -3.83
N LEU A 139 15.63 -11.19 -4.34
CA LEU A 139 16.38 -9.94 -4.23
C LEU A 139 15.66 -8.95 -3.30
N GLU A 140 16.39 -7.91 -2.86
CA GLU A 140 15.78 -6.83 -2.09
C GLU A 140 14.55 -6.26 -2.81
N THR A 141 13.46 -6.11 -2.07
CA THR A 141 12.22 -5.58 -2.64
C THR A 141 12.40 -4.14 -3.09
N LYS A 142 12.19 -3.91 -4.37
CA LYS A 142 12.33 -2.59 -4.98
C LYS A 142 11.22 -1.66 -4.51
N ILE A 143 11.61 -0.44 -4.11
CA ILE A 143 10.70 0.67 -3.80
C ILE A 143 11.01 1.82 -4.75
N THR A 144 9.98 2.34 -5.42
CA THR A 144 10.09 3.57 -6.21
C THR A 144 9.23 4.68 -5.64
N GLY A 145 9.50 5.91 -6.03
CA GLY A 145 8.78 7.06 -5.51
C GLY A 145 8.47 8.11 -6.57
N VAL A 146 7.34 8.80 -6.37
CA VAL A 146 6.94 9.98 -7.16
C VAL A 146 6.68 11.13 -6.19
N ALA A 147 7.17 12.31 -6.52
CA ALA A 147 7.10 13.49 -5.65
C ALA A 147 6.25 14.61 -6.26
N SER A 148 5.52 15.35 -5.43
CA SER A 148 4.76 16.53 -5.84
C SER A 148 5.68 17.70 -6.21
N GLN A 149 6.87 17.80 -5.60
CA GLN A 149 7.81 18.92 -5.81
C GLN A 149 9.20 18.40 -6.22
N PRO A 150 9.90 19.09 -7.14
CA PRO A 150 11.20 18.63 -7.65
C PRO A 150 12.27 18.42 -6.57
N HIS A 151 12.30 19.24 -5.52
CA HIS A 151 13.29 19.11 -4.44
C HIS A 151 13.13 17.84 -3.62
N LEU A 152 11.92 17.27 -3.51
CA LEU A 152 11.65 16.02 -2.80
C LEU A 152 12.28 14.80 -3.48
N THR A 153 12.61 14.88 -4.78
CA THR A 153 13.34 13.81 -5.46
C THR A 153 14.75 13.60 -4.89
N LYS A 154 15.36 14.66 -4.32
CA LYS A 154 16.63 14.55 -3.61
C LYS A 154 16.49 13.76 -2.32
N THR A 155 15.37 13.95 -1.59
CA THR A 155 15.05 13.18 -0.39
C THR A 155 14.85 11.71 -0.74
N LEU A 156 14.11 11.40 -1.80
CA LEU A 156 13.94 10.02 -2.29
C LEU A 156 15.29 9.35 -2.55
N LYS A 157 16.19 10.00 -3.30
CA LYS A 157 17.53 9.50 -3.61
C LYS A 157 18.37 9.26 -2.35
N LYS A 158 18.29 10.18 -1.37
CA LYS A 158 19.02 10.04 -0.08
C LYS A 158 18.61 8.75 0.68
N HIS A 159 17.37 8.34 0.55
CA HIS A 159 16.83 7.12 1.16
C HIS A 159 16.87 5.89 0.23
N ASN A 160 17.67 5.94 -0.85
CA ASN A 160 17.77 4.85 -1.84
C ASN A 160 16.40 4.47 -2.45
N ILE A 161 15.56 5.45 -2.70
CA ILE A 161 14.27 5.29 -3.38
C ILE A 161 14.43 5.84 -4.80
N GLU A 162 14.33 4.96 -5.79
CA GLU A 162 14.40 5.35 -7.21
C GLU A 162 13.17 6.15 -7.62
N THR A 163 13.35 7.12 -8.52
CA THR A 163 12.23 7.81 -9.14
C THR A 163 11.68 7.03 -10.31
N LEU A 164 10.38 7.14 -10.56
CA LEU A 164 9.68 6.44 -11.63
C LEU A 164 9.33 7.39 -12.76
N ASP A 165 9.65 6.98 -14.01
CA ASP A 165 9.09 7.56 -15.21
C ASP A 165 7.94 6.67 -15.68
N TYR A 166 6.73 7.24 -15.80
CA TYR A 166 5.54 6.48 -16.13
C TYR A 166 4.59 7.25 -17.05
N HIS A 167 4.07 6.57 -18.03
CA HIS A 167 3.00 7.03 -18.89
C HIS A 167 1.96 5.93 -19.08
N GLY A 168 0.76 6.13 -18.57
CA GLY A 168 -0.30 5.12 -18.61
C GLY A 168 -1.52 5.48 -17.77
N PRO A 169 -2.39 4.51 -17.47
CA PRO A 169 -3.55 4.69 -16.59
C PRO A 169 -3.13 5.21 -15.20
N SER A 170 -3.96 6.03 -14.61
CA SER A 170 -3.69 6.70 -13.33
C SER A 170 -4.61 6.20 -12.22
N SER A 171 -4.13 6.26 -10.99
CA SER A 171 -4.90 6.08 -9.76
C SER A 171 -5.20 7.42 -9.10
N ILE A 172 -6.02 7.40 -8.06
CA ILE A 172 -6.30 8.58 -7.22
C ILE A 172 -5.01 9.21 -6.64
N TYR A 173 -3.94 8.44 -6.46
CA TYR A 173 -2.63 8.93 -5.98
C TYR A 173 -2.03 9.99 -6.90
N SER A 174 -2.09 9.77 -8.22
CA SER A 174 -1.55 10.73 -9.18
C SER A 174 -2.31 12.06 -9.14
N LEU A 175 -3.63 12.00 -8.96
CA LEU A 175 -4.46 13.20 -8.84
C LEU A 175 -4.16 13.94 -7.54
N ILE A 176 -4.04 13.24 -6.41
CA ILE A 176 -3.66 13.84 -5.13
C ILE A 176 -2.29 14.51 -5.26
N LEU A 177 -1.27 13.82 -5.82
CA LEU A 177 0.07 14.39 -6.03
C LEU A 177 0.05 15.61 -6.95
N ALA A 178 -0.73 15.58 -8.05
CA ALA A 178 -0.87 16.71 -8.96
C ALA A 178 -1.50 17.92 -8.26
N THR A 179 -2.58 17.69 -7.48
CA THR A 179 -3.23 18.76 -6.72
C THR A 179 -2.33 19.30 -5.59
N CYS A 180 -1.53 18.43 -4.95
CA CYS A 180 -0.50 18.85 -3.98
C CYS A 180 0.56 19.75 -4.67
N LYS A 181 1.01 19.36 -5.87
CA LYS A 181 1.95 20.17 -6.65
C LYS A 181 1.41 21.57 -6.93
N GLU A 182 0.17 21.67 -7.41
CA GLU A 182 -0.50 22.94 -7.70
C GLU A 182 -0.65 23.84 -6.46
N ARG A 183 -0.86 23.24 -5.28
CA ARG A 183 -1.06 23.96 -4.02
C ARG A 183 0.21 24.17 -3.19
N GLY A 184 1.36 23.73 -3.69
CA GLY A 184 2.63 23.84 -2.96
C GLY A 184 2.74 22.90 -1.73
N ILE A 185 1.88 21.88 -1.63
CA ILE A 185 1.90 20.89 -0.55
C ILE A 185 2.96 19.82 -0.84
N GLU A 186 3.81 19.53 0.14
CA GLU A 186 4.82 18.49 0.00
C GLU A 186 4.19 17.10 0.13
N ALA A 187 4.25 16.33 -0.94
CA ALA A 187 3.73 14.96 -0.97
C ALA A 187 4.64 14.03 -1.76
N THR A 188 4.71 12.77 -1.32
CA THR A 188 5.51 11.73 -1.96
C THR A 188 4.73 10.42 -1.94
N SER A 189 4.63 9.72 -3.07
CA SER A 189 4.14 8.34 -3.09
C SER A 189 5.30 7.36 -3.11
N LEU A 190 5.14 6.25 -2.39
CA LEU A 190 6.03 5.10 -2.34
C LEU A 190 5.33 3.90 -2.93
N TRP A 191 5.97 3.26 -3.89
CA TRP A 191 5.42 2.12 -4.61
C TRP A 191 6.26 0.88 -4.35
N GLY A 192 5.67 -0.10 -3.67
CA GLY A 192 6.27 -1.41 -3.48
C GLY A 192 6.10 -2.27 -4.73
N HIS A 193 7.21 -2.79 -5.26
CA HIS A 193 7.20 -3.66 -6.43
C HIS A 193 6.97 -5.10 -6.01
N VAL A 194 5.85 -5.67 -6.43
CA VAL A 194 5.47 -7.05 -6.17
C VAL A 194 5.85 -7.92 -7.36
N PRO A 195 6.53 -9.06 -7.15
CA PRO A 195 6.80 -10.00 -8.23
C PRO A 195 5.50 -10.40 -8.94
N PHE A 196 5.48 -10.29 -10.27
CA PHE A 196 4.30 -10.57 -11.09
C PHE A 196 3.69 -11.96 -10.85
N TYR A 197 4.52 -12.94 -10.49
CA TYR A 197 4.09 -14.32 -10.22
C TYR A 197 3.48 -14.52 -8.83
N ILE A 198 3.51 -13.53 -7.94
CA ILE A 198 2.91 -13.63 -6.60
C ILE A 198 1.51 -13.01 -6.63
N ARG A 199 0.47 -13.85 -6.62
CA ARG A 199 -0.95 -13.47 -6.57
C ARG A 199 -1.55 -13.81 -5.19
N ALA A 200 -0.84 -13.42 -4.14
CA ALA A 200 -1.33 -13.58 -2.79
C ALA A 200 -2.23 -12.40 -2.39
N GLU A 201 -3.10 -12.59 -1.42
CA GLU A 201 -3.90 -11.52 -0.85
C GLU A 201 -3.03 -10.48 -0.15
N THR A 202 -1.97 -10.94 0.55
CA THR A 202 -0.98 -10.06 1.18
C THR A 202 0.43 -10.49 0.81
N ASN A 203 1.36 -9.53 0.75
CA ASN A 203 2.77 -9.80 0.53
C ASN A 203 3.62 -9.16 1.65
N PRO A 204 4.00 -9.94 2.68
CA PRO A 204 4.79 -9.44 3.80
C PRO A 204 6.15 -8.86 3.42
N LEU A 205 6.78 -9.34 2.33
CA LEU A 205 8.07 -8.81 1.86
C LEU A 205 7.92 -7.36 1.40
N THR A 206 6.90 -7.09 0.57
CA THR A 206 6.64 -5.74 0.06
C THR A 206 6.13 -4.83 1.17
N CYS A 207 5.30 -5.34 2.07
CA CYS A 207 4.84 -4.62 3.26
C CYS A 207 6.01 -4.17 4.14
N LEU A 208 6.94 -5.07 4.47
CA LEU A 208 8.13 -4.77 5.26
C LEU A 208 9.03 -3.73 4.57
N ALA A 209 9.24 -3.86 3.26
CA ALA A 209 10.05 -2.91 2.50
C ALA A 209 9.45 -1.49 2.50
N LEU A 210 8.12 -1.37 2.33
CA LEU A 210 7.42 -0.09 2.44
C LEU A 210 7.53 0.49 3.85
N LEU A 211 7.34 -0.34 4.91
CA LEU A 211 7.48 0.09 6.30
C LEU A 211 8.89 0.60 6.59
N ASN A 212 9.93 -0.12 6.18
CA ASN A 212 11.32 0.31 6.38
C ASN A 212 11.58 1.70 5.78
N LYS A 213 11.15 1.93 4.52
CA LYS A 213 11.31 3.25 3.88
C LYS A 213 10.46 4.33 4.52
N LEU A 214 9.25 3.99 4.93
CA LEU A 214 8.35 4.92 5.58
C LEU A 214 8.87 5.39 6.95
N ILE A 215 9.32 4.47 7.82
CA ILE A 215 9.85 4.83 9.15
C ILE A 215 11.13 5.67 9.06
N GLU A 216 12.00 5.41 8.05
CA GLU A 216 13.14 6.26 7.74
C GLU A 216 12.69 7.69 7.38
N LEU A 217 11.68 7.85 6.51
CA LEU A 217 11.16 9.14 6.07
C LEU A 217 10.35 9.88 7.15
N LEU A 218 9.69 9.15 8.02
CA LEU A 218 8.97 9.68 9.19
C LEU A 218 9.93 10.02 10.33
N GLU A 219 11.16 9.50 10.32
CA GLU A 219 12.15 9.65 11.39
C GLU A 219 11.66 9.09 12.73
N ILE A 220 10.92 7.98 12.67
CA ILE A 220 10.39 7.30 13.86
C ILE A 220 11.11 5.98 14.10
N LYS A 221 11.08 5.50 15.35
CA LYS A 221 11.56 4.16 15.71
C LYS A 221 10.37 3.24 15.92
N LEU A 222 10.37 2.10 15.24
CA LEU A 222 9.32 1.09 15.35
C LEU A 222 9.96 -0.30 15.35
N ASP A 223 9.53 -1.15 16.26
CA ASP A 223 9.93 -2.56 16.25
C ASP A 223 9.14 -3.33 15.19
N LEU A 224 9.85 -3.87 14.20
CA LEU A 224 9.31 -4.63 13.07
C LEU A 224 9.59 -6.14 13.16
N ALA A 225 10.10 -6.66 14.29
CA ALA A 225 10.56 -8.05 14.42
C ALA A 225 9.48 -9.09 14.04
N ASP A 226 8.21 -8.84 14.36
CA ASP A 226 7.10 -9.70 13.94
C ASP A 226 6.84 -9.63 12.42
N MET A 227 6.93 -8.46 11.80
CA MET A 227 6.81 -8.31 10.34
C MET A 227 8.00 -8.95 9.62
N GLU A 228 9.21 -8.81 10.15
CA GLU A 228 10.41 -9.47 9.63
C GLU A 228 10.28 -11.00 9.67
N ALA A 229 9.76 -11.53 10.78
CA ALA A 229 9.49 -12.97 10.90
C ALA A 229 8.46 -13.45 9.86
N MET A 230 7.36 -12.70 9.66
CA MET A 230 6.35 -13.01 8.63
C MET A 230 6.95 -12.94 7.21
N ALA A 231 7.74 -11.93 6.92
CA ALA A 231 8.40 -11.78 5.62
C ALA A 231 9.38 -12.93 5.34
N LYS A 232 10.16 -13.34 6.35
CA LYS A 232 11.08 -14.47 6.26
C LYS A 232 10.34 -15.79 6.03
N GLN A 233 9.27 -16.04 6.76
CA GLN A 233 8.44 -17.24 6.57
C GLN A 233 7.85 -17.27 5.16
N PHE A 234 7.31 -16.15 4.68
CA PHE A 234 6.77 -16.04 3.33
C PHE A 234 7.82 -16.29 2.25
N SER A 235 9.02 -15.71 2.38
CA SER A 235 10.15 -15.98 1.48
C SER A 235 10.52 -17.47 1.47
N SER A 236 10.63 -18.10 2.65
CA SER A 236 10.97 -19.52 2.75
C SER A 236 9.94 -20.43 2.07
N LYS A 237 8.64 -20.10 2.15
CA LYS A 237 7.59 -20.84 1.42
C LYS A 237 7.78 -20.71 -0.12
N LEU A 238 8.13 -19.53 -0.61
CA LEU A 238 8.41 -19.32 -2.05
C LEU A 238 9.69 -20.04 -2.50
N ASP A 239 10.75 -20.04 -1.67
CA ASP A 239 11.99 -20.76 -1.94
C ASP A 239 11.74 -22.27 -1.99
N GLN A 240 10.88 -22.81 -1.10
CA GLN A 240 10.48 -24.21 -1.12
C GLN A 240 9.76 -24.57 -2.44
N LEU A 241 8.81 -23.75 -2.88
CA LEU A 241 8.14 -23.95 -4.16
C LEU A 241 9.13 -23.92 -5.33
N MET A 242 10.09 -22.99 -5.29
CA MET A 242 11.15 -22.89 -6.31
C MET A 242 11.99 -24.17 -6.41
N THR A 243 12.21 -24.90 -5.30
CA THR A 243 12.90 -26.20 -5.33
C THR A 243 12.06 -27.31 -5.96
N GLN A 244 10.74 -27.19 -5.91
CA GLN A 244 9.80 -28.16 -6.45
C GLN A 244 9.43 -27.90 -7.93
N SER A 245 9.55 -26.64 -8.39
CA SER A 245 9.19 -26.22 -9.74
C SER A 245 10.42 -25.76 -10.54
N THR A 246 10.86 -26.61 -11.47
CA THR A 246 11.96 -26.27 -12.40
C THR A 246 11.61 -25.08 -13.29
N GLU A 247 10.32 -24.93 -13.65
CA GLU A 247 9.83 -23.85 -14.50
C GLU A 247 9.91 -22.51 -13.77
N LEU A 248 9.42 -22.45 -12.51
CA LEU A 248 9.53 -21.28 -11.65
C LEU A 248 11.00 -20.91 -11.39
N ALA A 249 11.86 -21.89 -11.08
CA ALA A 249 13.28 -21.64 -10.84
C ALA A 249 13.98 -21.02 -12.06
N ARG A 250 13.73 -21.52 -13.27
CA ARG A 250 14.27 -20.93 -14.50
C ARG A 250 13.75 -19.52 -14.75
N TYR A 251 12.46 -19.28 -14.49
CA TYR A 251 11.86 -17.97 -14.62
C TYR A 251 12.52 -16.95 -13.71
N ILE A 252 12.67 -17.28 -12.42
CA ILE A 252 13.32 -16.41 -11.42
C ILE A 252 14.78 -16.15 -11.80
N GLN A 253 15.57 -17.17 -12.17
CA GLN A 253 16.95 -16.99 -12.61
C GLN A 253 17.06 -16.05 -13.83
N THR A 254 16.09 -16.12 -14.75
CA THR A 254 16.06 -15.23 -15.91
C THR A 254 15.80 -13.78 -15.51
N LEU A 255 14.85 -13.54 -14.60
CA LEU A 255 14.58 -12.22 -14.06
C LEU A 255 15.78 -11.64 -13.28
N GLU A 256 16.45 -12.44 -12.45
CA GLU A 256 17.66 -12.02 -11.72
C GLU A 256 18.78 -11.57 -12.64
N LYS A 257 19.01 -12.31 -13.75
CA LYS A 257 20.00 -11.92 -14.77
C LYS A 257 19.63 -10.59 -15.44
N GLN A 258 18.35 -10.35 -15.69
CA GLN A 258 17.88 -9.08 -16.25
C GLN A 258 18.08 -7.92 -15.28
N GLN A 259 17.70 -8.09 -14.01
CA GLN A 259 17.87 -7.07 -12.98
C GLN A 259 19.35 -6.72 -12.71
N LYS A 260 20.26 -7.70 -12.81
CA LYS A 260 21.71 -7.48 -12.67
C LYS A 260 22.38 -6.92 -13.94
N GLY A 261 21.60 -6.55 -14.96
CA GLY A 261 22.10 -6.01 -16.23
C GLY A 261 22.92 -7.00 -17.08
N LYS A 262 22.85 -8.30 -16.80
CA LYS A 262 23.66 -9.36 -17.41
C LYS A 262 22.94 -10.12 -18.53
N GLY A 263 21.77 -9.68 -19.00
CA GLY A 263 21.05 -10.39 -20.07
C GLY A 263 19.97 -9.56 -20.77
N LYS A 264 19.96 -9.61 -22.11
CA LYS A 264 18.80 -9.26 -22.95
C LYS A 264 18.06 -10.58 -23.23
N ALA A 265 17.26 -11.09 -22.29
CA ALA A 265 16.40 -12.21 -22.59
C ALA A 265 15.15 -11.71 -23.35
N SER A 266 14.85 -12.34 -24.46
CA SER A 266 13.63 -12.07 -25.21
C SER A 266 12.41 -12.52 -24.39
N ILE A 267 11.31 -11.79 -24.47
CA ILE A 267 10.01 -12.14 -23.86
C ILE A 267 9.53 -13.53 -24.33
N LYS A 268 10.01 -14.02 -25.48
CA LYS A 268 9.68 -15.34 -26.04
C LYS A 268 10.29 -16.53 -25.28
N ASP A 269 11.32 -16.28 -24.45
CA ASP A 269 12.00 -17.35 -23.70
C ASP A 269 11.38 -17.59 -22.29
N LEU A 270 10.45 -16.75 -21.89
CA LEU A 270 9.69 -16.90 -20.65
C LEU A 270 8.42 -17.70 -21.02
N GLY A 271 8.40 -19.00 -20.75
CA GLY A 271 7.25 -19.87 -20.95
C GLY A 271 5.91 -19.27 -20.50
N SER A 272 4.81 -20.00 -20.51
CA SER A 272 3.49 -19.49 -20.13
C SER A 272 3.53 -18.92 -18.70
N THR A 273 3.68 -17.59 -18.58
CA THR A 273 3.68 -16.86 -17.29
C THR A 273 2.43 -17.18 -16.46
N ASP A 274 1.30 -17.42 -17.13
CA ASP A 274 0.02 -17.76 -16.50
C ASP A 274 0.08 -19.08 -15.74
N LYS A 275 0.84 -20.06 -16.26
CA LYS A 275 1.03 -21.34 -15.58
C LYS A 275 1.83 -21.17 -14.28
N ILE A 276 2.91 -20.39 -14.33
CA ILE A 276 3.73 -20.07 -13.15
C ILE A 276 2.90 -19.31 -12.10
N VAL A 277 2.13 -18.31 -12.53
CA VAL A 277 1.24 -17.54 -11.65
C VAL A 277 0.26 -18.48 -10.95
N LYS A 278 -0.40 -19.37 -11.70
CA LYS A 278 -1.35 -20.32 -11.14
C LYS A 278 -0.70 -21.29 -10.16
N GLU A 279 0.47 -21.83 -10.50
CA GLU A 279 1.22 -22.74 -9.63
C GLU A 279 1.57 -22.09 -8.28
N VAL A 280 2.06 -20.84 -8.30
CA VAL A 280 2.37 -20.08 -7.08
C VAL A 280 1.10 -19.77 -6.29
N GLU A 281 0.03 -19.37 -6.96
CA GLU A 281 -1.26 -19.08 -6.32
C GLU A 281 -1.85 -20.31 -5.62
N ASP A 282 -1.88 -21.45 -6.31
CA ASP A 282 -2.41 -22.72 -5.78
C ASP A 282 -1.58 -23.20 -4.57
N PHE A 283 -0.26 -23.07 -4.65
CA PHE A 283 0.63 -23.40 -3.53
C PHE A 283 0.36 -22.52 -2.30
N LEU A 284 0.30 -21.20 -2.49
CA LEU A 284 0.07 -20.26 -1.38
C LEU A 284 -1.33 -20.41 -0.76
N LYS A 285 -2.34 -20.77 -1.56
CA LYS A 285 -3.69 -21.09 -1.05
C LYS A 285 -3.69 -22.36 -0.19
N LYS A 286 -3.00 -23.41 -0.61
CA LYS A 286 -2.89 -24.68 0.12
C LYS A 286 -2.21 -24.45 1.47
N GLU A 287 -1.11 -23.73 1.49
CA GLU A 287 -0.36 -23.41 2.70
C GLU A 287 -1.16 -22.54 3.71
N ARG A 288 -2.16 -21.78 3.23
CA ARG A 288 -3.09 -21.05 4.11
C ARG A 288 -4.17 -21.97 4.71
N GLY A 289 -4.71 -22.90 3.91
CA GLY A 289 -5.73 -23.84 4.38
C GLY A 289 -5.25 -24.73 5.53
N ASP A 290 -3.95 -24.96 5.63
CA ASP A 290 -3.34 -25.70 6.73
C ASP A 290 -3.13 -24.83 8.01
N GLU A 291 -3.25 -23.47 7.89
CA GLU A 291 -3.10 -22.52 9.01
C GLU A 291 -4.46 -21.97 9.54
N GLU A 292 -5.57 -22.14 8.81
CA GLU A 292 -6.91 -21.76 9.26
C GLU A 292 -7.47 -22.79 10.25
N GLY A 293 -7.02 -22.70 11.50
CA GLY A 293 -7.80 -23.14 12.64
C GLY A 293 -8.97 -22.15 12.85
N PRO A 294 -10.09 -22.57 13.44
CA PRO A 294 -11.30 -21.75 13.52
C PRO A 294 -11.05 -20.49 14.36
N PHE A 295 -11.23 -19.32 13.72
CA PHE A 295 -11.44 -18.06 14.43
C PHE A 295 -12.88 -17.93 14.88
#